data_74775f7fd6ec6b8f7895aa8f056ce19d
#
_entry.id   74775f7fd6ec6b8f7895aa8f056ce19d
#
_cell.length_a   1.000
_cell.length_b   1.000
_cell.length_c   1.000
_cell.angle_alpha   90.00
_cell.angle_beta   90.00
_cell.angle_gamma   90.00
#
_symmetry.space_group_name_H-M   'P 1'
#
loop_
_entity.id
_entity.type
_entity.pdbx_description
1 polymer ?
#
loop_
_entity_poly.entity_id
_entity_poly.type
_entity_poly.pdbx_seq_one_letter_code
_entity_poly.pdbx_strand_id
1 'polypeptide(L)'
;MTGIHIRPARREDAEASASLITMTPGGLPDLVGDPRVALRLAKSAFTVAGSGFGYDRTLVAEVDGSIVGQIIRFSGAEWDRRAQRRTGMALMRAAGFRFGRVVREGLRHARVTQPIAWDSMYVISLAVVPDRRSQGVGSALLRRVVEEALQAGLRSVSLDVALRNEGAMRFYQREGFVTVAEGHAPRRRGSPDVASLRMELAL
;
A
#
# COMPACT_ATOMS: atom_id res chain seq x y z
N MET A 1 -7.39 -16.37 23.95
CA MET A 1 -6.77 -15.97 22.66
C MET A 1 -7.44 -14.66 22.26
N THR A 2 -6.73 -13.57 22.32
CA THR A 2 -7.26 -12.26 21.94
C THR A 2 -7.52 -12.25 20.44
N GLY A 3 -8.78 -12.08 20.03
CA GLY A 3 -9.17 -12.18 18.63
C GLY A 3 -8.65 -10.99 17.81
N ILE A 4 -8.19 -11.25 16.58
CA ILE A 4 -7.92 -10.19 15.60
C ILE A 4 -9.27 -9.66 15.12
N HIS A 5 -9.55 -8.39 15.39
CA HIS A 5 -10.74 -7.71 14.90
C HIS A 5 -10.38 -6.84 13.69
N ILE A 6 -11.02 -7.09 12.53
CA ILE A 6 -10.79 -6.31 11.32
C ILE A 6 -11.99 -5.40 11.07
N ARG A 7 -11.72 -4.09 10.88
CA ARG A 7 -12.75 -3.09 10.56
C ARG A 7 -12.27 -2.10 9.49
N PRO A 8 -13.21 -1.42 8.82
CA PRO A 8 -12.87 -0.23 8.04
C PRO A 8 -12.17 0.82 8.91
N ALA A 9 -11.16 1.46 8.32
CA ALA A 9 -10.46 2.54 9.02
C ALA A 9 -11.34 3.79 9.09
N ARG A 10 -11.08 4.60 10.09
CA ARG A 10 -11.71 5.91 10.32
C ARG A 10 -10.66 7.01 10.15
N ARG A 11 -11.11 8.23 9.95
CA ARG A 11 -10.21 9.38 9.78
C ARG A 11 -9.32 9.62 11.00
N GLU A 12 -9.81 9.29 12.19
CA GLU A 12 -9.07 9.39 13.46
C GLU A 12 -7.93 8.37 13.59
N ASP A 13 -7.93 7.30 12.82
CA ASP A 13 -6.84 6.31 12.79
C ASP A 13 -5.57 6.82 12.08
N ALA A 14 -5.57 8.08 11.65
CA ALA A 14 -4.54 8.67 10.80
C ALA A 14 -3.12 8.57 11.36
N GLU A 15 -2.93 8.64 12.67
CA GLU A 15 -1.61 8.56 13.30
C GLU A 15 -1.04 7.14 13.21
N ALA A 16 -1.83 6.15 13.64
CA ALA A 16 -1.44 4.74 13.60
C ALA A 16 -1.24 4.27 12.13
N SER A 17 -2.18 4.63 11.25
CA SER A 17 -2.13 4.25 9.83
C SER A 17 -0.96 4.91 9.10
N ALA A 18 -0.66 6.17 9.35
CA ALA A 18 0.49 6.83 8.74
C ALA A 18 1.81 6.15 9.15
N SER A 19 1.94 5.75 10.42
CA SER A 19 3.10 4.99 10.89
C SER A 19 3.23 3.65 10.15
N LEU A 20 2.13 2.90 9.98
CA LEU A 20 2.11 1.64 9.25
C LEU A 20 2.43 1.82 7.76
N ILE A 21 1.90 2.86 7.09
CA ILE A 21 2.23 3.19 5.69
C ILE A 21 3.75 3.38 5.52
N THR A 22 4.39 4.03 6.49
CA THR A 22 5.84 4.31 6.42
C THR A 22 6.72 3.09 6.72
N MET A 23 6.16 2.00 7.22
CA MET A 23 6.89 0.74 7.45
C MET A 23 7.06 -0.10 6.19
N THR A 24 6.40 0.24 5.08
CA THR A 24 6.44 -0.55 3.84
C THR A 24 7.71 -0.25 3.04
N PRO A 25 8.63 -1.22 2.85
CA PRO A 25 9.81 -1.06 2.00
C PRO A 25 9.41 -0.80 0.55
N GLY A 26 10.09 0.13 -0.11
CA GLY A 26 9.71 0.59 -1.47
C GLY A 26 8.62 1.66 -1.49
N GLY A 27 8.05 2.00 -0.33
CA GLY A 27 6.96 2.98 -0.19
C GLY A 27 7.41 4.43 -0.01
N LEU A 28 6.59 5.22 0.67
CA LEU A 28 6.80 6.67 0.84
C LEU A 28 8.17 7.05 1.43
N PRO A 29 8.75 6.35 2.42
CA PRO A 29 10.07 6.72 2.96
C PRO A 29 11.17 6.69 1.91
N ASP A 30 11.17 5.68 1.06
CA ASP A 30 12.15 5.54 -0.03
C ASP A 30 11.96 6.61 -1.11
N LEU A 31 10.71 6.92 -1.41
CA LEU A 31 10.34 7.97 -2.36
C LEU A 31 10.84 9.35 -1.92
N VAL A 32 10.70 9.67 -0.63
CA VAL A 32 10.97 11.00 -0.08
C VAL A 32 12.40 11.12 0.46
N GLY A 33 12.97 10.03 0.98
CA GLY A 33 14.29 9.99 1.60
C GLY A 33 14.38 10.73 2.95
N ASP A 34 13.22 10.95 3.60
CA ASP A 34 13.11 11.61 4.91
C ASP A 34 11.89 11.04 5.65
N PRO A 35 12.09 10.29 6.74
CA PRO A 35 11.01 9.64 7.47
C PRO A 35 9.94 10.60 8.02
N ARG A 36 10.34 11.80 8.47
CA ARG A 36 9.41 12.80 9.00
C ARG A 36 8.50 13.36 7.90
N VAL A 37 9.07 13.60 6.72
CA VAL A 37 8.29 14.04 5.55
C VAL A 37 7.39 12.91 5.07
N ALA A 38 7.89 11.67 5.01
CA ALA A 38 7.08 10.51 4.64
C ALA A 38 5.87 10.32 5.55
N LEU A 39 6.05 10.47 6.87
CA LEU A 39 4.96 10.38 7.85
C LEU A 39 3.90 11.47 7.62
N ARG A 40 4.32 12.73 7.38
CA ARG A 40 3.39 13.82 7.06
C ARG A 40 2.62 13.56 5.76
N LEU A 41 3.31 13.06 4.73
CA LEU A 41 2.69 12.68 3.44
C LEU A 41 1.65 11.57 3.62
N ALA A 42 2.02 10.52 4.35
CA ALA A 42 1.14 9.41 4.68
C ALA A 42 -0.12 9.90 5.41
N LYS A 43 0.05 10.69 6.46
CA LYS A 43 -1.06 11.26 7.25
C LYS A 43 -1.97 12.16 6.41
N SER A 44 -1.38 13.03 5.57
CA SER A 44 -2.14 13.90 4.67
C SER A 44 -2.94 13.10 3.65
N ALA A 45 -2.34 12.09 3.01
CA ALA A 45 -3.01 11.27 2.02
C ALA A 45 -4.10 10.39 2.64
N PHE A 46 -3.86 9.84 3.84
CA PHE A 46 -4.82 9.01 4.56
C PHE A 46 -6.11 9.76 4.92
N THR A 47 -6.01 11.01 5.33
CA THR A 47 -7.19 11.82 5.73
C THR A 47 -8.06 12.31 4.58
N VAL A 48 -7.64 12.07 3.32
CA VAL A 48 -8.37 12.47 2.11
C VAL A 48 -9.12 11.29 1.52
N ALA A 49 -10.44 11.27 1.67
CA ALA A 49 -11.30 10.25 1.08
C ALA A 49 -11.14 10.18 -0.45
N GLY A 50 -11.10 8.95 -0.99
CA GLY A 50 -10.89 8.68 -2.41
C GLY A 50 -9.46 8.93 -2.90
N SER A 51 -8.49 9.20 -2.01
CA SER A 51 -7.06 9.10 -2.35
C SER A 51 -6.62 7.64 -2.38
N GLY A 52 -5.50 7.33 -3.05
CA GLY A 52 -4.94 5.96 -3.05
C GLY A 52 -4.58 5.44 -1.66
N PHE A 53 -4.35 6.34 -0.71
CA PHE A 53 -4.02 6.02 0.69
C PHE A 53 -5.15 6.40 1.66
N GLY A 54 -6.35 6.69 1.16
CA GLY A 54 -7.46 7.20 1.97
C GLY A 54 -7.97 6.20 3.03
N TYR A 55 -8.47 6.72 4.14
CA TYR A 55 -9.07 5.90 5.20
C TYR A 55 -10.24 5.04 4.69
N ASP A 56 -11.01 5.54 3.72
CA ASP A 56 -12.12 4.83 3.08
C ASP A 56 -11.68 3.62 2.23
N ARG A 57 -10.40 3.51 1.93
CA ARG A 57 -9.76 2.39 1.23
C ARG A 57 -8.93 1.48 2.13
N THR A 58 -8.99 1.71 3.43
CA THR A 58 -8.14 1.05 4.41
C THR A 58 -8.96 0.16 5.34
N LEU A 59 -8.49 -1.07 5.55
CA LEU A 59 -8.91 -1.90 6.67
C LEU A 59 -7.81 -1.90 7.73
N VAL A 60 -8.18 -1.86 8.98
CA VAL A 60 -7.27 -1.99 10.13
C VAL A 60 -7.55 -3.26 10.89
N ALA A 61 -6.51 -3.86 11.42
CA ALA A 61 -6.58 -4.99 12.35
C ALA A 61 -6.29 -4.48 13.76
N GLU A 62 -7.21 -4.75 14.68
CA GLU A 62 -7.11 -4.41 16.09
C GLU A 62 -6.91 -5.66 16.95
N VAL A 63 -6.05 -5.54 17.94
CA VAL A 63 -5.85 -6.50 19.02
C VAL A 63 -5.80 -5.70 20.32
N ASP A 64 -6.58 -6.07 21.31
CA ASP A 64 -6.67 -5.36 22.61
C ASP A 64 -6.94 -3.84 22.46
N GLY A 65 -7.77 -3.45 21.50
CA GLY A 65 -8.12 -2.05 21.23
C GLY A 65 -7.02 -1.23 20.54
N SER A 66 -5.90 -1.85 20.18
CA SER A 66 -4.78 -1.19 19.48
C SER A 66 -4.71 -1.63 18.03
N ILE A 67 -4.49 -0.70 17.12
CA ILE A 67 -4.24 -1.00 15.70
C ILE A 67 -2.85 -1.61 15.55
N VAL A 68 -2.82 -2.87 15.13
CA VAL A 68 -1.58 -3.66 14.97
C VAL A 68 -1.23 -3.95 13.52
N GLY A 69 -2.14 -3.66 12.59
CA GLY A 69 -1.90 -3.84 11.16
C GLY A 69 -2.92 -3.12 10.31
N GLN A 70 -2.62 -2.97 9.04
CA GLN A 70 -3.54 -2.40 8.05
C GLN A 70 -3.29 -2.96 6.66
N ILE A 71 -4.31 -2.88 5.83
CA ILE A 71 -4.23 -3.12 4.39
C ILE A 71 -4.99 -2.01 3.65
N ILE A 72 -4.38 -1.46 2.61
CA ILE A 72 -4.96 -0.43 1.76
C ILE A 72 -5.21 -1.04 0.39
N ARG A 73 -6.45 -0.99 -0.08
CA ARG A 73 -6.89 -1.61 -1.32
C ARG A 73 -7.93 -0.76 -2.05
N PHE A 74 -8.03 -0.97 -3.34
CA PHE A 74 -9.08 -0.42 -4.21
C PHE A 74 -9.20 -1.28 -5.47
N SER A 75 -10.36 -1.29 -6.12
CA SER A 75 -10.49 -1.93 -7.43
C SER A 75 -9.82 -1.09 -8.51
N GLY A 76 -9.35 -1.72 -9.59
CA GLY A 76 -8.77 -0.98 -10.70
C GLY A 76 -9.75 0.02 -11.32
N ALA A 77 -11.05 -0.27 -11.29
CA ALA A 77 -12.10 0.66 -11.72
C ALA A 77 -12.17 1.95 -10.86
N GLU A 78 -11.83 1.85 -9.55
CA GLU A 78 -11.80 3.01 -8.63
C GLU A 78 -10.52 3.84 -8.76
N TRP A 79 -9.48 3.32 -9.43
CA TRP A 79 -8.22 4.04 -9.66
C TRP A 79 -8.30 4.96 -10.88
N ASP A 80 -9.35 5.75 -10.95
CA ASP A 80 -9.61 6.71 -12.00
C ASP A 80 -8.75 7.99 -11.90
N ARG A 81 -8.89 8.89 -12.90
CA ARG A 81 -8.18 10.17 -12.91
C ARG A 81 -8.48 11.04 -11.68
N ARG A 82 -9.68 10.89 -11.10
CA ARG A 82 -10.10 11.65 -9.91
C ARG A 82 -9.34 11.16 -8.67
N ALA A 83 -9.24 9.85 -8.48
CA ALA A 83 -8.48 9.24 -7.39
C ALA A 83 -6.98 9.59 -7.48
N GLN A 84 -6.40 9.48 -8.68
CA GLN A 84 -5.00 9.86 -8.94
C GLN A 84 -4.74 11.33 -8.63
N ARG A 85 -5.64 12.24 -9.07
CA ARG A 85 -5.54 13.67 -8.78
C ARG A 85 -5.66 13.98 -7.29
N ARG A 86 -6.60 13.35 -6.56
CA ARG A 86 -6.76 13.52 -5.11
C ARG A 86 -5.50 13.08 -4.37
N THR A 87 -4.95 11.94 -4.75
CA THR A 87 -3.69 11.44 -4.18
C THR A 87 -2.54 12.41 -4.43
N GLY A 88 -2.36 12.84 -5.67
CA GLY A 88 -1.33 13.80 -6.05
C GLY A 88 -1.46 15.13 -5.28
N MET A 89 -2.66 15.68 -5.17
CA MET A 89 -2.91 16.92 -4.41
C MET A 89 -2.63 16.77 -2.92
N ALA A 90 -3.01 15.64 -2.30
CA ALA A 90 -2.75 15.38 -0.89
C ALA A 90 -1.23 15.29 -0.62
N LEU A 91 -0.50 14.61 -1.49
CA LEU A 91 0.96 14.50 -1.40
C LEU A 91 1.65 15.84 -1.66
N MET A 92 1.20 16.62 -2.66
CA MET A 92 1.75 17.96 -2.96
C MET A 92 1.65 18.90 -1.76
N ARG A 93 0.48 18.99 -1.13
CA ARG A 93 0.25 19.88 0.02
C ARG A 93 1.19 19.57 1.20
N ALA A 94 1.54 18.31 1.40
CA ALA A 94 2.39 17.89 2.50
C ALA A 94 3.90 17.85 2.17
N ALA A 95 4.26 17.87 0.88
CA ALA A 95 5.65 17.75 0.41
C ALA A 95 6.51 19.00 0.68
N GLY A 96 5.90 20.20 0.69
CA GLY A 96 6.61 21.47 0.88
C GLY A 96 7.74 21.64 -0.16
N PHE A 97 8.91 22.08 0.29
CA PHE A 97 10.09 22.29 -0.57
C PHE A 97 10.66 21.01 -1.21
N ARG A 98 10.29 19.83 -0.73
CA ARG A 98 10.69 18.53 -1.31
C ARG A 98 9.78 18.07 -2.46
N PHE A 99 8.83 18.88 -2.87
CA PHE A 99 7.88 18.58 -3.95
C PHE A 99 8.56 18.07 -5.23
N GLY A 100 9.62 18.76 -5.70
CA GLY A 100 10.36 18.35 -6.90
C GLY A 100 10.94 16.92 -6.80
N ARG A 101 11.43 16.52 -5.60
CA ARG A 101 11.92 15.16 -5.36
C ARG A 101 10.77 14.16 -5.40
N VAL A 102 9.66 14.45 -4.71
CA VAL A 102 8.47 13.56 -4.67
C VAL A 102 7.93 13.31 -6.07
N VAL A 103 7.82 14.35 -6.90
CA VAL A 103 7.37 14.23 -8.30
C VAL A 103 8.34 13.38 -9.10
N ARG A 104 9.64 13.66 -9.02
CA ARG A 104 10.65 12.92 -9.78
C ARG A 104 10.67 11.43 -9.44
N GLU A 105 10.68 11.09 -8.15
CA GLU A 105 10.68 9.69 -7.71
C GLU A 105 9.33 9.03 -8.00
N GLY A 106 8.22 9.74 -7.85
CA GLY A 106 6.88 9.25 -8.24
C GLY A 106 6.81 8.90 -9.72
N LEU A 107 7.37 9.72 -10.61
CA LEU A 107 7.45 9.41 -12.04
C LEU A 107 8.36 8.21 -12.34
N ARG A 108 9.40 7.99 -11.54
CA ARG A 108 10.24 6.77 -11.67
C ARG A 108 9.46 5.52 -11.27
N HIS A 109 8.74 5.57 -10.14
CA HIS A 109 7.87 4.45 -9.73
C HIS A 109 6.79 4.16 -10.77
N ALA A 110 6.15 5.19 -11.31
CA ALA A 110 5.12 5.03 -12.34
C ALA A 110 5.61 4.33 -13.62
N ARG A 111 6.93 4.38 -13.92
CA ARG A 111 7.52 3.69 -15.08
C ARG A 111 7.71 2.19 -14.88
N VAL A 112 7.74 1.73 -13.64
CA VAL A 112 7.95 0.31 -13.29
C VAL A 112 6.68 -0.36 -12.80
N THR A 113 5.68 0.44 -12.41
CA THR A 113 4.37 -0.06 -11.99
C THR A 113 3.56 -0.43 -13.22
N GLN A 114 3.11 -1.67 -13.26
CA GLN A 114 2.21 -2.14 -14.32
C GLN A 114 0.82 -1.50 -14.19
N PRO A 115 0.08 -1.30 -15.29
CA PRO A 115 -1.31 -0.89 -15.22
C PRO A 115 -2.11 -1.81 -14.30
N ILE A 116 -3.01 -1.25 -13.52
CA ILE A 116 -3.91 -2.01 -12.67
C ILE A 116 -5.10 -2.43 -13.54
N ALA A 117 -5.38 -3.74 -13.61
CA ALA A 117 -6.52 -4.26 -14.34
C ALA A 117 -7.83 -3.76 -13.67
N TRP A 118 -8.80 -3.33 -14.47
CA TRP A 118 -10.05 -2.75 -13.99
C TRP A 118 -10.87 -3.72 -13.14
N ASP A 119 -10.75 -5.01 -13.40
CA ASP A 119 -11.41 -6.14 -12.75
C ASP A 119 -10.53 -6.83 -11.67
N SER A 120 -9.50 -6.14 -11.19
CA SER A 120 -8.62 -6.59 -10.11
C SER A 120 -8.76 -5.72 -8.87
N MET A 121 -8.74 -6.33 -7.69
CA MET A 121 -8.53 -5.63 -6.42
C MET A 121 -7.04 -5.40 -6.22
N TYR A 122 -6.60 -4.13 -6.20
CA TYR A 122 -5.20 -3.78 -6.02
C TYR A 122 -4.87 -3.44 -4.57
N VAL A 123 -3.87 -4.10 -4.01
CA VAL A 123 -3.34 -3.83 -2.68
C VAL A 123 -2.10 -2.94 -2.81
N ILE A 124 -2.23 -1.68 -2.38
CA ILE A 124 -1.12 -0.71 -2.43
C ILE A 124 -0.19 -0.82 -1.22
N SER A 125 -0.69 -1.28 -0.07
CA SER A 125 0.09 -1.41 1.17
C SER A 125 -0.54 -2.46 2.08
N LEU A 126 0.30 -3.33 2.64
CA LEU A 126 -0.02 -4.21 3.77
C LEU A 126 1.11 -4.06 4.79
N ALA A 127 0.78 -3.69 6.00
CA ALA A 127 1.75 -3.54 7.07
C ALA A 127 1.22 -4.08 8.39
N VAL A 128 2.12 -4.70 9.17
CA VAL A 128 1.86 -5.21 10.52
C VAL A 128 3.01 -4.75 11.41
N VAL A 129 2.69 -4.25 12.61
CA VAL A 129 3.71 -3.85 13.59
C VAL A 129 4.67 -5.01 13.89
N PRO A 130 5.98 -4.76 14.09
CA PRO A 130 6.98 -5.82 14.22
C PRO A 130 6.62 -6.89 15.23
N ASP A 131 6.15 -6.51 16.40
CA ASP A 131 5.87 -7.41 17.52
C ASP A 131 4.62 -8.30 17.31
N ARG A 132 3.85 -8.04 16.28
CA ARG A 132 2.65 -8.81 15.88
C ARG A 132 2.80 -9.54 14.55
N ARG A 133 4.00 -9.52 13.95
CA ARG A 133 4.28 -10.31 12.74
C ARG A 133 4.29 -11.80 13.05
N SER A 134 4.06 -12.60 12.03
CA SER A 134 3.98 -14.07 12.12
C SER A 134 2.90 -14.61 13.07
N GLN A 135 1.94 -13.75 13.47
CA GLN A 135 0.79 -14.10 14.32
C GLN A 135 -0.53 -14.15 13.53
N GLY A 136 -0.46 -14.25 12.19
CA GLY A 136 -1.65 -14.38 11.33
C GLY A 136 -2.35 -13.05 10.98
N VAL A 137 -1.92 -11.89 11.50
CA VAL A 137 -2.56 -10.58 11.25
C VAL A 137 -2.57 -10.24 9.77
N GLY A 138 -1.44 -10.41 9.08
CA GLY A 138 -1.34 -10.14 7.64
C GLY A 138 -2.25 -11.02 6.80
N SER A 139 -2.28 -12.33 7.11
CA SER A 139 -3.15 -13.30 6.43
C SER A 139 -4.64 -12.99 6.66
N ALA A 140 -5.01 -12.59 7.88
CA ALA A 140 -6.38 -12.22 8.20
C ALA A 140 -6.84 -10.97 7.40
N LEU A 141 -5.99 -9.92 7.33
CA LEU A 141 -6.25 -8.74 6.51
C LEU A 141 -6.38 -9.08 5.02
N LEU A 142 -5.47 -9.90 4.51
CA LEU A 142 -5.47 -10.29 3.09
C LEU A 142 -6.69 -11.13 2.74
N ARG A 143 -7.07 -12.09 3.60
CA ARG A 143 -8.29 -12.90 3.44
C ARG A 143 -9.53 -12.02 3.34
N ARG A 144 -9.64 -11.00 4.20
CA ARG A 144 -10.76 -10.06 4.14
C ARG A 144 -10.82 -9.31 2.81
N VAL A 145 -9.68 -8.94 2.22
CA VAL A 145 -9.62 -8.30 0.90
C VAL A 145 -10.02 -9.28 -0.21
N VAL A 146 -9.61 -10.54 -0.13
CA VAL A 146 -10.02 -11.60 -1.06
C VAL A 146 -11.55 -11.80 -1.02
N GLU A 147 -12.13 -11.84 0.18
CA GLU A 147 -13.59 -11.94 0.35
C GLU A 147 -14.33 -10.74 -0.27
N GLU A 148 -13.82 -9.51 -0.07
CA GLU A 148 -14.39 -8.31 -0.69
C GLU A 148 -14.27 -8.33 -2.21
N ALA A 149 -13.13 -8.81 -2.75
CA ALA A 149 -12.92 -8.94 -4.19
C ALA A 149 -13.89 -9.96 -4.83
N LEU A 150 -14.08 -11.13 -4.19
CA LEU A 150 -15.05 -12.14 -4.62
C LEU A 150 -16.48 -11.59 -4.59
N GLN A 151 -16.86 -10.89 -3.51
CA GLN A 151 -18.19 -10.28 -3.40
C GLN A 151 -18.43 -9.20 -4.45
N ALA A 152 -17.38 -8.50 -4.87
CA ALA A 152 -17.43 -7.49 -5.93
C ALA A 152 -17.36 -8.09 -7.35
N GLY A 153 -17.23 -9.41 -7.51
CA GLY A 153 -17.11 -10.10 -8.80
C GLY A 153 -15.82 -9.80 -9.55
N LEU A 154 -14.75 -9.45 -8.82
CA LEU A 154 -13.45 -9.21 -9.40
C LEU A 154 -12.75 -10.54 -9.70
N ARG A 155 -11.83 -10.52 -10.66
CA ARG A 155 -11.14 -11.73 -11.13
C ARG A 155 -9.86 -12.05 -10.39
N SER A 156 -9.27 -11.04 -9.74
CA SER A 156 -7.99 -11.22 -9.07
C SER A 156 -7.77 -10.22 -7.94
N VAL A 157 -6.81 -10.55 -7.09
CA VAL A 157 -6.16 -9.59 -6.18
C VAL A 157 -4.72 -9.41 -6.64
N SER A 158 -4.28 -8.18 -6.85
CA SER A 158 -2.94 -7.87 -7.34
C SER A 158 -2.20 -6.87 -6.45
N LEU A 159 -0.88 -6.90 -6.51
CA LEU A 159 -0.01 -5.99 -5.75
C LEU A 159 1.36 -5.86 -6.42
N ASP A 160 2.10 -4.82 -6.06
CA ASP A 160 3.51 -4.70 -6.39
C ASP A 160 4.37 -4.83 -5.13
N VAL A 161 5.36 -5.72 -5.18
CA VAL A 161 6.32 -5.92 -4.08
C VAL A 161 7.72 -5.53 -4.55
N ALA A 162 8.43 -4.71 -3.74
CA ALA A 162 9.81 -4.37 -4.04
C ALA A 162 10.70 -5.62 -4.02
N LEU A 163 11.57 -5.80 -5.02
CA LEU A 163 12.46 -6.97 -5.16
C LEU A 163 13.30 -7.23 -3.91
N ARG A 164 13.69 -6.18 -3.19
CA ARG A 164 14.44 -6.27 -1.93
C ARG A 164 13.62 -6.73 -0.72
N ASN A 165 12.27 -6.80 -0.86
CA ASN A 165 11.38 -7.22 0.21
C ASN A 165 11.07 -8.71 0.13
N GLU A 166 12.13 -9.53 0.29
CA GLU A 166 12.01 -10.99 0.22
C GLU A 166 11.01 -11.57 1.24
N GLY A 167 10.89 -10.92 2.41
CA GLY A 167 9.92 -11.36 3.42
C GLY A 167 8.48 -11.25 2.95
N ALA A 168 8.13 -10.15 2.28
CA ALA A 168 6.82 -9.97 1.69
C ALA A 168 6.61 -10.90 0.49
N MET A 169 7.62 -11.10 -0.37
CA MET A 169 7.50 -12.05 -1.48
C MET A 169 7.17 -13.47 -0.98
N ARG A 170 7.92 -13.96 0.01
CA ARG A 170 7.64 -15.27 0.63
C ARG A 170 6.27 -15.34 1.30
N PHE A 171 5.82 -14.24 1.91
CA PHE A 171 4.47 -14.14 2.49
C PHE A 171 3.40 -14.27 1.41
N TYR A 172 3.45 -13.48 0.35
CA TYR A 172 2.45 -13.53 -0.73
C TYR A 172 2.47 -14.86 -1.48
N GLN A 173 3.64 -15.46 -1.70
CA GLN A 173 3.73 -16.81 -2.29
C GLN A 173 3.01 -17.87 -1.44
N ARG A 174 3.15 -17.82 -0.10
CA ARG A 174 2.40 -18.73 0.81
C ARG A 174 0.89 -18.48 0.80
N GLU A 175 0.48 -17.24 0.54
CA GLU A 175 -0.95 -16.88 0.38
C GLU A 175 -1.48 -17.20 -1.04
N GLY A 176 -0.68 -17.84 -1.90
CA GLY A 176 -1.09 -18.29 -3.23
C GLY A 176 -0.85 -17.32 -4.37
N PHE A 177 -0.19 -16.18 -4.12
CA PHE A 177 0.15 -15.24 -5.19
C PHE A 177 1.29 -15.76 -6.06
N VAL A 178 1.18 -15.52 -7.36
CA VAL A 178 2.22 -15.80 -8.36
C VAL A 178 2.76 -14.52 -8.94
N THR A 179 4.04 -14.51 -9.34
CA THR A 179 4.62 -13.38 -10.06
C THR A 179 4.16 -13.39 -11.51
N VAL A 180 3.57 -12.29 -11.97
CA VAL A 180 3.05 -12.15 -13.34
C VAL A 180 3.83 -11.14 -14.17
N ALA A 181 4.56 -10.22 -13.54
CA ALA A 181 5.41 -9.25 -14.24
C ALA A 181 6.53 -8.74 -13.34
N GLU A 182 7.58 -8.20 -13.96
CA GLU A 182 8.71 -7.56 -13.29
C GLU A 182 8.94 -6.17 -13.91
N GLY A 183 9.21 -5.18 -13.06
CA GLY A 183 9.49 -3.83 -13.48
C GLY A 183 10.80 -3.32 -12.89
N HIS A 184 11.68 -2.74 -13.74
CA HIS A 184 12.94 -2.12 -13.34
C HIS A 184 13.03 -0.68 -13.85
N ALA A 185 13.38 0.26 -12.95
CA ALA A 185 13.78 1.59 -13.38
C ALA A 185 15.31 1.69 -13.44
N PRO A 186 15.87 2.38 -14.45
CA PRO A 186 17.31 2.60 -14.53
C PRO A 186 17.87 3.19 -13.24
N ARG A 187 18.97 2.61 -12.74
CA ARG A 187 19.66 3.07 -11.53
C ARG A 187 20.20 4.48 -11.75
N ARG A 188 19.95 5.39 -10.82
CA ARG A 188 20.51 6.75 -10.84
C ARG A 188 21.31 7.01 -9.58
N ARG A 189 22.43 7.73 -9.72
CA ARG A 189 23.28 8.13 -8.59
C ARG A 189 22.45 8.95 -7.58
N GLY A 190 22.45 8.52 -6.32
CA GLY A 190 21.70 9.18 -5.23
C GLY A 190 20.20 8.87 -5.15
N SER A 191 19.68 7.94 -5.97
CA SER A 191 18.30 7.42 -5.87
C SER A 191 18.33 5.93 -5.54
N PRO A 192 17.39 5.43 -4.71
CA PRO A 192 17.27 4.01 -4.46
C PRO A 192 16.98 3.22 -5.74
N ASP A 193 17.36 1.96 -5.75
CA ASP A 193 16.98 1.04 -6.82
C ASP A 193 15.46 0.84 -6.79
N VAL A 194 14.80 0.98 -7.93
CA VAL A 194 13.36 0.82 -8.06
C VAL A 194 13.13 -0.38 -8.97
N ALA A 195 12.91 -1.53 -8.34
CA ALA A 195 12.55 -2.76 -8.99
C ALA A 195 11.43 -3.43 -8.20
N SER A 196 10.41 -3.88 -8.87
CA SER A 196 9.24 -4.49 -8.26
C SER A 196 8.74 -5.69 -9.07
N LEU A 197 8.14 -6.64 -8.36
CA LEU A 197 7.36 -7.72 -8.96
C LEU A 197 5.88 -7.39 -8.83
N ARG A 198 5.14 -7.51 -9.93
CA ARG A 198 3.69 -7.63 -9.89
C ARG A 198 3.37 -9.06 -9.50
N MET A 199 2.66 -9.22 -8.40
CA MET A 199 2.13 -10.52 -7.96
C MET A 199 0.60 -10.51 -8.00
N GLU A 200 0.01 -11.65 -8.35
CA GLU A 200 -1.44 -11.79 -8.54
C GLU A 200 -1.94 -13.11 -7.97
N LEU A 201 -3.11 -13.04 -7.33
CA LEU A 201 -3.92 -14.17 -6.90
C LEU A 201 -5.19 -14.18 -7.74
N ALA A 202 -5.38 -15.22 -8.57
CA ALA A 202 -6.63 -15.45 -9.29
C ALA A 202 -7.74 -15.90 -8.31
N LEU A 203 -8.97 -15.43 -8.53
CA LEU A 203 -10.15 -15.70 -7.68
C LEU A 203 -11.11 -16.67 -8.36
#